data_4324a7343988c71275a598620db6b7ad
#
_entry.id   4324a7343988c71275a598620db6b7ad
#
_cell.length_a   1.000
_cell.length_b   1.000
_cell.length_c   1.000
_cell.angle_alpha   90.00
_cell.angle_beta   90.00
_cell.angle_gamma   90.00
#
_symmetry.space_group_name_H-M   'P 1'
#
loop_
_entity.id
_entity.type
_entity.pdbx_description
1 polymer ?
#
loop_
_entity_poly.entity_id
_entity_poly.type
_entity_poly.pdbx_seq_one_letter_code
_entity_poly.pdbx_strand_id
1 'polypeptide(L)'
;MLSLSPTNDDLAVFNPIIVSGFAYGVDIVAHQAAIENNLQTIGVLAHGLNQIYPKSHKKYVSNMERRGGFITEFRSTSNPDKENFVRRNRIVAGMTEATIVIESAERGGSLITANLANEYNRDV
;
A
#
# COMPACT_ATOMS: atom_id res chain seq x y z
N MET A 1 2.91 -6.51 0.25
CA MET A 1 1.47 -6.74 0.39
C MET A 1 0.73 -5.88 -0.62
N LEU A 2 -0.32 -6.42 -1.18
CA LEU A 2 -1.12 -5.78 -2.21
C LEU A 2 -2.59 -5.78 -1.79
N SER A 3 -3.25 -4.64 -1.90
CA SER A 3 -4.67 -4.52 -1.58
C SER A 3 -5.41 -3.83 -2.71
N LEU A 4 -6.69 -4.19 -2.87
CA LEU A 4 -7.53 -3.70 -3.94
C LEU A 4 -8.76 -3.01 -3.39
N SER A 5 -9.14 -1.91 -4.02
CA SER A 5 -10.39 -1.23 -3.73
C SER A 5 -11.01 -0.82 -5.06
N PRO A 6 -12.24 -1.24 -5.37
CA PRO A 6 -12.85 -0.86 -6.64
C PRO A 6 -13.18 0.62 -6.67
N THR A 7 -13.20 1.18 -7.87
CA THR A 7 -13.70 2.53 -8.08
C THR A 7 -15.23 2.51 -8.09
N ASN A 8 -15.84 3.69 -8.02
CA ASN A 8 -17.29 3.79 -8.06
C ASN A 8 -17.90 3.47 -9.42
N ASP A 9 -17.08 3.48 -10.46
CA ASP A 9 -17.51 3.16 -11.81
C ASP A 9 -17.11 1.73 -12.15
N ASP A 10 -17.91 0.79 -11.74
CA ASP A 10 -17.61 -0.64 -11.83
C ASP A 10 -18.50 -1.40 -12.80
N LEU A 11 -19.30 -0.70 -13.61
CA LEU A 11 -20.36 -1.33 -14.38
C LEU A 11 -19.85 -2.29 -15.46
N ALA A 12 -18.92 -1.86 -16.27
CA ALA A 12 -18.43 -2.66 -17.38
C ALA A 12 -16.96 -3.03 -17.22
N VAL A 13 -16.18 -2.17 -16.57
CA VAL A 13 -14.75 -2.34 -16.40
C VAL A 13 -14.41 -2.22 -14.94
N PHE A 14 -13.79 -3.25 -14.40
CA PHE A 14 -13.34 -3.23 -13.03
C PHE A 14 -12.00 -2.48 -12.96
N ASN A 15 -12.01 -1.31 -12.34
CA ASN A 15 -10.82 -0.47 -12.16
C ASN A 15 -10.45 -0.38 -10.69
N PRO A 16 -9.72 -1.33 -10.17
CA PRO A 16 -9.36 -1.30 -8.76
C PRO A 16 -8.36 -0.19 -8.46
N ILE A 17 -8.41 0.30 -7.22
CA ILE A 17 -7.38 1.16 -6.68
C ILE A 17 -6.40 0.26 -5.95
N ILE A 18 -5.14 0.32 -6.33
CA ILE A 18 -4.10 -0.51 -5.71
C ILE A 18 -3.54 0.23 -4.51
N VAL A 19 -3.65 -0.38 -3.34
CA VAL A 19 -3.14 0.20 -2.09
C VAL A 19 -2.07 -0.71 -1.54
N SER A 20 -0.89 -0.17 -1.30
CA SER A 20 0.21 -0.93 -0.76
C SER A 20 1.17 0.00 -0.01
N GLY A 21 2.26 -0.53 0.49
CA GLY A 21 3.10 0.20 1.43
C GLY A 21 4.35 0.85 0.86
N PHE A 22 4.52 0.85 -0.45
CA PHE A 22 5.67 1.46 -1.10
C PHE A 22 7.01 0.86 -0.67
N ALA A 23 7.00 -0.35 -0.10
CA ALA A 23 8.19 -1.04 0.35
C ALA A 23 8.90 -1.78 -0.79
N TYR A 24 10.06 -2.33 -0.49
CA TYR A 24 10.76 -3.18 -1.45
C TYR A 24 9.92 -4.42 -1.81
N GLY A 25 10.20 -4.99 -2.96
CA GLY A 25 9.58 -6.25 -3.37
C GLY A 25 8.18 -6.06 -3.95
N VAL A 26 7.23 -6.79 -3.44
CA VAL A 26 5.86 -6.83 -3.98
C VAL A 26 5.21 -5.45 -4.00
N ASP A 27 5.42 -4.65 -2.96
CA ASP A 27 4.78 -3.34 -2.87
C ASP A 27 5.12 -2.45 -4.06
N ILE A 28 6.40 -2.25 -4.32
CA ILE A 28 6.79 -1.36 -5.41
C ILE A 28 6.43 -1.93 -6.77
N VAL A 29 6.49 -3.24 -6.93
CA VAL A 29 6.08 -3.89 -8.17
C VAL A 29 4.58 -3.68 -8.42
N ALA A 30 3.77 -3.78 -7.37
CA ALA A 30 2.34 -3.55 -7.47
C ALA A 30 2.02 -2.10 -7.85
N HIS A 31 2.71 -1.13 -7.25
CA HIS A 31 2.53 0.27 -7.61
C HIS A 31 2.91 0.55 -9.07
N GLN A 32 4.05 0.00 -9.51
CA GLN A 32 4.48 0.17 -10.90
C GLN A 32 3.51 -0.47 -11.88
N ALA A 33 3.02 -1.65 -11.58
CA ALA A 33 2.04 -2.34 -12.43
C ALA A 33 0.75 -1.54 -12.53
N ALA A 34 0.31 -0.95 -11.43
CA ALA A 34 -0.87 -0.09 -11.43
C ALA A 34 -0.66 1.10 -12.36
N ILE A 35 0.47 1.78 -12.24
CA ILE A 35 0.79 2.93 -13.07
C ILE A 35 0.83 2.54 -14.56
N GLU A 36 1.46 1.42 -14.89
CA GLU A 36 1.58 0.94 -16.26
C GLU A 36 0.22 0.57 -16.86
N ASN A 37 -0.72 0.19 -16.03
CA ASN A 37 -2.07 -0.21 -16.46
C ASN A 37 -3.10 0.88 -16.24
N ASN A 38 -2.68 2.10 -16.02
CA ASN A 38 -3.55 3.27 -15.83
C ASN A 38 -4.51 3.13 -14.65
N LEU A 39 -4.11 2.40 -13.63
CA LEU A 39 -4.88 2.28 -12.39
C LEU A 39 -4.37 3.30 -11.37
N GLN A 40 -5.28 3.74 -10.49
CA GLN A 40 -4.88 4.56 -9.37
C GLN A 40 -4.13 3.72 -8.34
N THR A 41 -3.19 4.33 -7.63
CA THR A 41 -2.45 3.63 -6.61
C THR A 41 -2.12 4.57 -5.45
N ILE A 42 -2.22 4.04 -4.23
CA ILE A 42 -1.95 4.80 -3.02
C ILE A 42 -0.87 4.09 -2.22
N GLY A 43 0.17 4.83 -1.86
CA GLY A 43 1.22 4.33 -0.98
C GLY A 43 0.93 4.74 0.46
N VAL A 44 0.82 3.77 1.35
CA VAL A 44 0.63 4.02 2.78
C VAL A 44 2.01 3.92 3.43
N LEU A 45 2.49 5.04 3.96
CA LEU A 45 3.86 5.13 4.46
C LEU A 45 3.97 4.78 5.93
N ALA A 46 5.14 4.28 6.32
CA ALA A 46 5.47 3.95 7.69
C ALA A 46 6.34 5.03 8.34
N HIS A 47 6.32 6.22 7.79
CA HIS A 47 7.08 7.39 8.26
C HIS A 47 6.35 8.67 7.85
N GLY A 48 6.88 9.82 8.25
CA GLY A 48 6.28 11.10 7.89
C GLY A 48 6.52 11.48 6.43
N LEU A 49 5.75 12.45 5.94
CA LEU A 49 5.80 12.88 4.54
C LEU A 49 7.03 13.71 4.16
N ASN A 50 7.88 14.07 5.13
CA ASN A 50 9.05 14.88 4.86
C ASN A 50 10.22 14.11 4.23
N GLN A 51 10.06 12.81 4.04
CA GLN A 51 11.12 11.96 3.52
C GLN A 51 10.52 10.81 2.71
N ILE A 52 11.37 10.13 1.97
CA ILE A 52 11.00 8.93 1.22
C ILE A 52 11.85 7.76 1.69
N TYR A 53 11.19 6.66 1.97
CA TYR A 53 11.83 5.40 2.33
C TYR A 53 11.11 4.25 1.61
N PRO A 54 11.82 3.35 0.95
CA PRO A 54 13.27 3.36 0.76
C PRO A 54 13.74 4.53 -0.13
N LYS A 55 14.93 5.05 0.15
CA LYS A 55 15.45 6.19 -0.62
C LYS A 55 15.56 5.92 -2.11
N SER A 56 15.84 4.69 -2.48
CA SER A 56 15.92 4.28 -3.88
C SER A 56 14.58 4.39 -4.61
N HIS A 57 13.45 4.48 -3.89
CA HIS A 57 12.14 4.62 -4.48
C HIS A 57 11.76 6.08 -4.78
N LYS A 58 12.63 7.02 -4.48
CA LYS A 58 12.37 8.43 -4.78
C LYS A 58 12.03 8.65 -6.25
N LYS A 59 12.62 7.87 -7.13
CA LYS A 59 12.38 7.96 -8.57
C LYS A 59 10.94 7.64 -8.98
N TYR A 60 10.16 6.99 -8.11
CA TYR A 60 8.77 6.63 -8.41
C TYR A 60 7.75 7.63 -7.89
N VAL A 61 8.18 8.59 -7.09
CA VAL A 61 7.28 9.50 -6.37
C VAL A 61 6.40 10.30 -7.31
N SER A 62 6.98 10.89 -8.37
CA SER A 62 6.21 11.69 -9.31
C SER A 62 5.11 10.89 -10.01
N ASN A 63 5.41 9.66 -10.40
CA ASN A 63 4.42 8.80 -11.04
C ASN A 63 3.31 8.40 -10.07
N MET A 64 3.68 8.13 -8.81
CA MET A 64 2.69 7.83 -7.77
C MET A 64 1.74 9.02 -7.56
N GLU A 65 2.29 10.22 -7.47
CA GLU A 65 1.47 11.42 -7.24
C GLU A 65 0.52 11.70 -8.38
N ARG A 66 0.90 11.36 -9.61
CA ARG A 66 0.02 11.54 -10.76
C ARG A 66 -1.12 10.55 -10.81
N ARG A 67 -0.95 9.36 -10.23
CA ARG A 67 -1.94 8.29 -10.28
C ARG A 67 -2.64 8.04 -8.95
N GLY A 68 -2.34 8.80 -7.93
CA GLY A 68 -2.95 8.64 -6.62
C GLY A 68 -2.26 9.49 -5.58
N GLY A 69 -1.29 8.94 -4.89
CA GLY A 69 -0.53 9.69 -3.90
C GLY A 69 -0.09 8.84 -2.73
N PHE A 70 0.21 9.51 -1.64
CA PHE A 70 0.69 8.89 -0.41
C PHE A 70 -0.16 9.33 0.77
N ILE A 71 -0.34 8.44 1.73
CA ILE A 71 -0.96 8.77 3.00
C ILE A 71 -0.12 8.20 4.13
N THR A 72 -0.20 8.81 5.29
CA THR A 72 0.48 8.32 6.48
C THR A 72 -0.24 8.80 7.73
N GLU A 73 -0.14 8.00 8.80
CA GLU A 73 -0.58 8.43 10.13
C GLU A 73 0.55 9.02 10.96
N PHE A 74 1.78 8.95 10.47
CA PHE A 74 2.95 9.39 11.23
C PHE A 74 3.25 10.85 10.98
N ARG A 75 3.78 11.52 12.02
CA ARG A 75 4.17 12.92 11.90
C ARG A 75 5.26 13.09 10.85
N SER A 76 5.32 14.27 10.25
CA SER A 76 6.26 14.55 9.17
C SER A 76 7.72 14.33 9.56
N THR A 77 8.05 14.41 10.84
CA THR A 77 9.42 14.18 11.34
C THR A 77 9.67 12.74 11.76
N SER A 78 8.67 11.85 11.68
CA SER A 78 8.84 10.46 12.10
C SER A 78 9.70 9.69 11.11
N ASN A 79 10.66 8.94 11.64
CA ASN A 79 11.55 8.10 10.85
C ASN A 79 10.93 6.71 10.62
N PRO A 80 11.36 6.00 9.57
CA PRO A 80 10.89 4.64 9.34
C PRO A 80 11.51 3.69 10.36
N ASP A 81 10.68 3.17 11.26
CA ASP A 81 11.07 2.18 12.26
C ASP A 81 10.35 0.87 11.97
N LYS A 82 10.96 -0.24 12.41
CA LYS A 82 10.40 -1.57 12.18
C LYS A 82 8.97 -1.69 12.69
N GLU A 83 8.70 -1.14 13.86
CA GLU A 83 7.36 -1.15 14.46
C GLU A 83 6.34 -0.40 13.61
N ASN A 84 6.78 0.67 12.95
CA ASN A 84 5.90 1.47 12.10
C ASN A 84 5.46 0.72 10.86
N PHE A 85 6.30 -0.17 10.33
CA PHE A 85 5.91 -0.99 9.18
C PHE A 85 4.75 -1.92 9.54
N VAL A 86 4.80 -2.52 10.71
CA VAL A 86 3.72 -3.39 11.19
C VAL A 86 2.45 -2.56 11.45
N ARG A 87 2.59 -1.43 12.11
CA ARG A 87 1.45 -0.56 12.41
C ARG A 87 0.79 -0.01 11.14
N ARG A 88 1.60 0.36 10.15
CA ARG A 88 1.09 0.87 8.88
C ARG A 88 0.22 -0.16 8.17
N ASN A 89 0.54 -1.43 8.28
CA ASN A 89 -0.19 -2.49 7.59
C ASN A 89 -1.66 -2.54 7.99
N ARG A 90 -2.03 -2.15 9.22
CA ARG A 90 -3.44 -2.11 9.62
C ARG A 90 -4.24 -1.08 8.82
N ILE A 91 -3.60 0.00 8.39
CA ILE A 91 -4.27 1.01 7.58
C ILE A 91 -4.55 0.45 6.19
N VAL A 92 -3.58 -0.22 5.60
CA VAL A 92 -3.77 -0.85 4.29
C VAL A 92 -4.91 -1.85 4.36
N ALA A 93 -4.92 -2.70 5.38
CA ALA A 93 -5.98 -3.69 5.55
C ALA A 93 -7.35 -3.04 5.82
N GLY A 94 -7.38 -1.97 6.61
CA GLY A 94 -8.63 -1.35 7.02
C GLY A 94 -9.31 -0.50 5.96
N MET A 95 -8.55 0.04 5.02
CA MET A 95 -9.12 0.93 4.01
C MET A 95 -9.48 0.25 2.70
N THR A 96 -9.23 -1.05 2.57
CA THR A 96 -9.46 -1.77 1.33
C THR A 96 -10.52 -2.84 1.49
N GLU A 97 -11.17 -3.21 0.39
CA GLU A 97 -12.22 -4.22 0.40
C GLU A 97 -11.67 -5.63 0.34
N ALA A 98 -10.50 -5.81 -0.27
CA ALA A 98 -9.85 -7.11 -0.37
C ALA A 98 -8.36 -6.95 -0.16
N THR A 99 -7.76 -7.92 0.50
CA THR A 99 -6.32 -7.95 0.72
C THR A 99 -5.74 -9.21 0.11
N ILE A 100 -4.76 -9.04 -0.79
CA ILE A 100 -4.04 -10.16 -1.37
C ILE A 100 -2.70 -10.27 -0.66
N VAL A 101 -2.48 -11.40 -0.01
CA VAL A 101 -1.22 -11.66 0.69
C VAL A 101 -0.35 -12.53 -0.22
N ILE A 102 0.78 -11.96 -0.62
CA ILE A 102 1.72 -12.69 -1.47
C ILE A 102 2.85 -13.18 -0.58
N GLU A 103 3.11 -14.47 -0.65
CA GLU A 103 4.14 -15.07 0.15
C GLU A 103 5.52 -14.59 -0.27
N SER A 104 6.34 -14.24 0.73
CA SER A 104 7.67 -13.71 0.52
C SER A 104 8.57 -14.13 1.66
N ALA A 105 9.84 -13.73 1.61
CA ALA A 105 10.78 -13.96 2.70
C ALA A 105 10.35 -13.26 4.00
N GLU A 106 9.46 -12.27 3.89
CA GLU A 106 8.97 -11.50 5.03
C GLU A 106 7.53 -11.86 5.38
N ARG A 107 7.23 -13.13 5.39
CA ARG A 107 5.87 -13.61 5.63
C ARG A 107 5.21 -13.12 6.90
N GLY A 108 6.01 -12.88 7.97
CA GLY A 108 5.46 -12.42 9.23
C GLY A 108 4.64 -11.15 9.09
N GLY A 109 5.15 -10.17 8.35
CA GLY A 109 4.42 -8.94 8.10
C GLY A 109 3.15 -9.16 7.30
N SER A 110 3.21 -10.00 6.26
CA SER A 110 2.05 -10.31 5.43
C SER A 110 0.96 -11.00 6.23
N LEU A 111 1.33 -11.96 7.10
CA LEU A 111 0.35 -12.66 7.92
C LEU A 111 -0.32 -11.73 8.92
N ILE A 112 0.43 -10.83 9.53
CA ILE A 112 -0.14 -9.84 10.46
C ILE A 112 -1.18 -9.00 9.73
N THR A 113 -0.89 -8.56 8.52
CA THR A 113 -1.82 -7.74 7.75
C THR A 113 -3.08 -8.50 7.39
N ALA A 114 -2.96 -9.77 7.00
CA ALA A 114 -4.12 -10.60 6.69
C ALA A 114 -5.03 -10.76 7.91
N ASN A 115 -4.44 -10.95 9.08
CA ASN A 115 -5.22 -11.03 10.32
C ASN A 115 -5.95 -9.73 10.60
N LEU A 116 -5.31 -8.58 10.40
CA LEU A 116 -5.97 -7.29 10.58
C LEU A 116 -7.12 -7.11 9.60
N ALA A 117 -6.97 -7.54 8.36
CA ALA A 117 -8.03 -7.48 7.37
C ALA A 117 -9.25 -8.28 7.83
N ASN A 118 -9.03 -9.47 8.38
CA ASN A 118 -10.10 -10.28 8.92
C ASN A 118 -10.81 -9.60 10.09
N GLU A 119 -10.08 -8.93 10.98
CA GLU A 119 -10.66 -8.19 12.10
C GLU A 119 -11.56 -7.05 11.63
N TYR A 120 -11.28 -6.48 10.47
CA TYR A 120 -12.08 -5.41 9.89
C TYR A 120 -13.14 -5.94 8.92
N ASN A 121 -13.38 -7.25 8.87
CA ASN A 121 -14.33 -7.87 7.95
C ASN A 121 -14.00 -7.59 6.48
N ARG A 122 -12.74 -7.62 6.14
CA ARG A 122 -12.28 -7.46 4.76
C ARG A 122 -11.99 -8.82 4.13
N ASP A 123 -12.24 -8.93 2.84
CA ASP A 123 -11.89 -10.14 2.10
C ASP A 123 -10.37 -10.24 1.97
N VAL A 124 -9.87 -11.44 2.10
CA VAL A 124 -8.45 -11.74 2.01
C VAL A 124 -8.16 -12.70 0.87
#